data_25a95a474f0ec2afc02102a9948b947c
#
_entry.id   25a95a474f0ec2afc02102a9948b947c
#
_cell.length_a   1.000
_cell.length_b   1.000
_cell.length_c   1.000
_cell.angle_alpha   90.00
_cell.angle_beta   90.00
_cell.angle_gamma   90.00
#
_symmetry.space_group_name_H-M   'P 1'
#
loop_
_entity.id
_entity.type
_entity.pdbx_description
1 polymer ?
#
loop_
_entity_poly.entity_id
_entity_poly.type
_entity_poly.pdbx_seq_one_letter_code
_entity_poly.pdbx_strand_id
1 'polypeptide(L)'
;HAVVRSVLQDDELELRRSGHPLSAVLPLIRSLLAQPAKDHGLIMAVGDEAGRLLWVEGDSRTRSQAEDMAFLAGADWSESSMGTSAPGIALATGAAAQVLRDEHFSPLAADFSCSAVPLVDPHSGQRLGFLDLTGDDRAANSLILPYLMATASAVEAHLRALLPPGRSGGGTPGRARASQTSRGAGAFGAESSSEPRSAEAWGARAAQAGGTEREQRVQLCITGPGAPSLSTPSGTHRISPRHAEILALLARSRQGMEAAELSLGVYPEGVPSVTLRAEMTRLRKALESTGASAAGVELASRPYRLSGLGVDALCVARLIDRGSHRQALRACAGELLPGSEAPGIVAWRGELAATLREAVLGDGSVETILEYVARPEACEDEEALGVALKLLPPRSPRRASVLTRLEALARA
;
A
#
# COMPACT_ATOMS: atom_id res chain seq x y z
N HIS A 1 -20.08 -1.69 7.90
CA HIS A 1 -18.68 -2.08 7.70
C HIS A 1 -18.00 -0.98 6.89
N ALA A 2 -17.11 -0.20 7.53
CA ALA A 2 -16.21 0.69 6.83
C ALA A 2 -15.27 -0.20 5.99
N VAL A 3 -15.39 -0.16 4.70
CA VAL A 3 -14.51 -0.86 3.76
C VAL A 3 -13.61 0.23 3.18
N VAL A 4 -12.31 0.11 3.38
CA VAL A 4 -11.34 0.97 2.70
C VAL A 4 -11.57 0.86 1.19
N ARG A 5 -12.15 1.90 0.61
CA ARG A 5 -12.68 1.85 -0.74
C ARG A 5 -11.63 1.92 -1.84
N SER A 6 -10.44 2.45 -1.56
CA SER A 6 -9.37 2.47 -2.55
C SER A 6 -8.02 2.80 -1.91
N VAL A 7 -7.01 2.01 -2.24
CA VAL A 7 -5.61 2.34 -2.00
C VAL A 7 -5.02 2.70 -3.35
N LEU A 8 -4.35 3.85 -3.44
CA LEU A 8 -3.69 4.29 -4.67
C LEU A 8 -2.61 3.30 -5.09
N GLN A 9 -2.47 3.09 -6.38
CA GLN A 9 -1.32 2.36 -6.94
C GLN A 9 -0.04 3.17 -6.74
N ASP A 10 1.10 2.49 -6.74
CA ASP A 10 2.39 3.09 -6.43
C ASP A 10 2.76 4.28 -7.30
N ASP A 11 2.54 4.17 -8.60
CA ASP A 11 2.85 5.24 -9.55
C ASP A 11 1.94 6.46 -9.36
N GLU A 12 0.66 6.22 -9.05
CA GLU A 12 -0.31 7.28 -8.78
C GLU A 12 -0.01 7.98 -7.45
N LEU A 13 0.35 7.20 -6.42
CA LEU A 13 0.78 7.73 -5.13
C LEU A 13 2.05 8.58 -5.29
N GLU A 14 3.03 8.11 -6.06
CA GLU A 14 4.29 8.84 -6.26
C GLU A 14 4.08 10.12 -7.09
N LEU A 15 3.22 10.06 -8.11
CA LEU A 15 2.82 11.25 -8.86
C LEU A 15 2.13 12.27 -7.95
N ARG A 16 1.24 11.81 -7.07
CA ARG A 16 0.56 12.67 -6.10
C ARG A 16 1.53 13.28 -5.09
N ARG A 17 2.46 12.49 -4.56
CA ARG A 17 3.51 12.96 -3.65
C ARG A 17 4.39 14.02 -4.28
N SER A 18 4.92 13.75 -5.48
CA SER A 18 5.84 14.66 -6.19
C SER A 18 5.19 15.97 -6.59
N GLY A 19 3.89 15.98 -6.87
CA GLY A 19 3.12 17.18 -7.19
C GLY A 19 2.58 17.94 -5.97
N HIS A 20 2.63 17.37 -4.77
CA HIS A 20 1.99 17.94 -3.59
C HIS A 20 2.90 18.95 -2.86
N PRO A 21 2.39 20.13 -2.42
CA PRO A 21 3.20 21.13 -1.72
C PRO A 21 3.90 20.60 -0.46
N LEU A 22 3.29 19.65 0.25
CA LEU A 22 3.85 19.04 1.45
C LEU A 22 5.13 18.23 1.17
N SER A 23 5.42 17.83 -0.07
CA SER A 23 6.68 17.16 -0.42
C SER A 23 7.90 18.02 -0.14
N ALA A 24 7.80 19.34 -0.35
CA ALA A 24 8.88 20.28 -0.11
C ALA A 24 9.25 20.42 1.37
N VAL A 25 8.30 20.18 2.27
CA VAL A 25 8.47 20.29 3.74
C VAL A 25 8.51 18.94 4.44
N LEU A 26 8.42 17.85 3.72
CA LEU A 26 8.48 16.49 4.28
C LEU A 26 9.77 16.23 5.11
N PRO A 27 10.97 16.69 4.69
CA PRO A 27 12.17 16.54 5.53
C PRO A 27 12.02 17.20 6.92
N LEU A 28 11.37 18.35 7.01
CA LEU A 28 11.08 19.00 8.27
C LEU A 28 10.06 18.20 9.09
N ILE A 29 8.97 17.75 8.48
CA ILE A 29 7.97 16.91 9.15
C ILE A 29 8.62 15.65 9.71
N ARG A 30 9.46 14.96 8.92
CA ARG A 30 10.18 13.77 9.37
C ARG A 30 11.09 14.05 10.56
N SER A 31 11.83 15.15 10.54
CA SER A 31 12.74 15.50 11.63
C SER A 31 12.00 15.81 12.93
N LEU A 32 10.80 16.39 12.83
CA LEU A 32 9.99 16.75 14.00
C LEU A 32 9.12 15.58 14.49
N LEU A 33 8.57 14.74 13.62
CA LEU A 33 7.56 13.74 14.02
C LEU A 33 8.01 12.29 13.84
N ALA A 34 8.72 11.91 12.75
CA ALA A 34 8.92 10.50 12.42
C ALA A 34 9.81 9.79 13.46
N GLN A 35 10.93 10.41 13.84
CA GLN A 35 11.83 9.81 14.84
C GLN A 35 11.20 9.78 16.23
N PRO A 36 10.63 10.88 16.77
CA PRO A 36 9.92 10.84 18.04
C PRO A 36 8.76 9.83 18.07
N ALA A 37 7.99 9.72 16.99
CA ALA A 37 6.93 8.72 16.87
C ALA A 37 7.49 7.30 17.02
N LYS A 38 8.57 6.97 16.28
CA LYS A 38 9.24 5.68 16.34
C LYS A 38 9.73 5.37 17.76
N ASP A 39 10.38 6.31 18.42
CA ASP A 39 10.94 6.13 19.76
C ASP A 39 9.85 5.90 20.85
N HIS A 40 8.63 6.34 20.57
CA HIS A 40 7.48 6.18 21.47
C HIS A 40 6.49 5.11 21.03
N GLY A 41 6.83 4.29 20.01
CA GLY A 41 5.96 3.23 19.50
C GLY A 41 4.71 3.77 18.81
N LEU A 42 4.79 4.96 18.21
CA LEU A 42 3.73 5.59 17.44
C LEU A 42 4.08 5.61 15.94
N ILE A 43 3.08 5.86 15.12
CA ILE A 43 3.24 6.16 13.70
C ILE A 43 2.74 7.56 13.42
N MET A 44 3.46 8.27 12.54
CA MET A 44 2.98 9.51 11.96
C MET A 44 2.36 9.26 10.60
N ALA A 45 1.31 10.00 10.27
CA ALA A 45 0.79 10.08 8.92
C ALA A 45 0.70 11.53 8.45
N VAL A 46 0.93 11.71 7.15
CA VAL A 46 0.70 12.95 6.43
C VAL A 46 -0.27 12.66 5.31
N GLY A 47 -1.42 13.31 5.32
CA GLY A 47 -2.43 13.15 4.28
C GLY A 47 -2.66 14.44 3.49
N ASP A 48 -3.30 14.29 2.32
CA ASP A 48 -3.72 15.40 1.47
C ASP A 48 -5.08 15.98 1.90
N GLU A 49 -5.54 17.01 1.20
CA GLU A 49 -6.82 17.70 1.42
C GLU A 49 -8.05 16.81 1.14
N ALA A 50 -7.87 15.71 0.41
CA ALA A 50 -8.91 14.73 0.12
C ALA A 50 -8.98 13.60 1.17
N GLY A 51 -8.07 13.58 2.14
CA GLY A 51 -8.00 12.54 3.18
C GLY A 51 -7.16 11.34 2.81
N ARG A 52 -6.38 11.39 1.73
CA ARG A 52 -5.48 10.31 1.34
C ARG A 52 -4.18 10.37 2.11
N LEU A 53 -3.78 9.26 2.70
CA LEU A 53 -2.49 9.13 3.36
C LEU A 53 -1.37 9.15 2.31
N LEU A 54 -0.57 10.19 2.31
CA LEU A 54 0.57 10.31 1.39
C LEU A 54 1.82 9.62 1.98
N TRP A 55 2.09 9.80 3.25
CA TRP A 55 3.21 9.18 3.96
C TRP A 55 2.74 8.62 5.30
N VAL A 56 3.21 7.41 5.64
CA VAL A 56 2.98 6.74 6.93
C VAL A 56 4.32 6.20 7.40
N GLU A 57 4.86 6.74 8.49
CA GLU A 57 6.20 6.44 8.99
C GLU A 57 6.21 6.36 10.53
N GLY A 58 7.20 5.71 11.11
CA GLY A 58 7.34 5.61 12.57
C GLY A 58 7.68 4.20 13.04
N ASP A 59 7.11 3.76 14.15
CA ASP A 59 7.35 2.42 14.71
C ASP A 59 6.84 1.32 13.76
N SER A 60 7.70 0.38 13.44
CA SER A 60 7.43 -0.66 12.45
C SER A 60 6.36 -1.65 12.91
N ARG A 61 6.31 -2.00 14.21
CA ARG A 61 5.30 -2.92 14.76
C ARG A 61 3.93 -2.27 14.76
N THR A 62 3.84 -1.03 15.23
CA THR A 62 2.58 -0.26 15.23
C THR A 62 2.09 -0.06 13.81
N ARG A 63 2.99 0.20 12.85
CA ARG A 63 2.66 0.31 11.43
C ARG A 63 2.12 -1.01 10.87
N SER A 64 2.77 -2.15 11.17
CA SER A 64 2.29 -3.47 10.75
C SER A 64 0.92 -3.82 11.34
N GLN A 65 0.64 -3.43 12.59
CA GLN A 65 -0.68 -3.59 13.20
C GLN A 65 -1.73 -2.69 12.53
N ALA A 66 -1.37 -1.45 12.19
CA ALA A 66 -2.25 -0.49 11.55
C ALA A 66 -2.64 -0.88 10.09
N GLU A 67 -1.89 -1.79 9.45
CA GLU A 67 -2.25 -2.34 8.14
C GLU A 67 -3.60 -3.06 8.16
N ASP A 68 -4.01 -3.65 9.29
CA ASP A 68 -5.31 -4.33 9.42
C ASP A 68 -6.48 -3.36 9.29
N MET A 69 -6.31 -2.13 9.74
CA MET A 69 -7.29 -1.06 9.55
C MET A 69 -7.05 -0.26 8.25
N ALA A 70 -6.14 -0.76 7.39
CA ALA A 70 -5.69 -0.11 6.16
C ALA A 70 -5.13 1.31 6.37
N PHE A 71 -4.45 1.55 7.50
CA PHE A 71 -3.73 2.79 7.74
C PHE A 71 -2.34 2.72 7.08
N LEU A 72 -2.32 2.94 5.78
CA LEU A 72 -1.12 2.82 4.95
C LEU A 72 -1.12 3.87 3.84
N ALA A 73 0.05 4.14 3.29
CA ALA A 73 0.19 5.13 2.23
C ALA A 73 -0.67 4.79 1.00
N GLY A 74 -1.38 5.77 0.49
CA GLY A 74 -2.35 5.63 -0.61
C GLY A 74 -3.78 5.33 -0.18
N ALA A 75 -4.03 5.00 1.10
CA ALA A 75 -5.37 4.72 1.61
C ALA A 75 -6.18 6.01 1.81
N ASP A 76 -7.50 5.90 1.67
CA ASP A 76 -8.46 6.99 1.87
C ASP A 76 -8.99 6.98 3.31
N TRP A 77 -8.58 7.96 4.09
CA TRP A 77 -8.98 8.18 5.49
C TRP A 77 -9.86 9.42 5.67
N SER A 78 -10.54 9.83 4.61
CA SER A 78 -11.59 10.84 4.72
C SER A 78 -12.77 10.35 5.58
N GLU A 79 -13.54 11.28 6.12
CA GLU A 79 -14.74 10.96 6.91
C GLU A 79 -15.77 10.15 6.10
N SER A 80 -15.88 10.41 4.79
CA SER A 80 -16.77 9.67 3.90
C SER A 80 -16.37 8.19 3.71
N SER A 81 -15.09 7.86 3.88
CA SER A 81 -14.57 6.50 3.71
C SER A 81 -14.48 5.73 5.02
N MET A 82 -13.97 6.36 6.07
CA MET A 82 -13.68 5.72 7.36
C MET A 82 -14.67 6.07 8.47
N GLY A 83 -15.51 7.07 8.27
CA GLY A 83 -16.36 7.64 9.32
C GLY A 83 -15.52 8.43 10.33
N THR A 84 -15.98 8.50 11.59
CA THR A 84 -15.31 9.21 12.67
C THR A 84 -13.88 8.71 12.86
N SER A 85 -12.91 9.58 12.59
CA SER A 85 -11.48 9.38 12.78
C SER A 85 -10.82 10.74 13.00
N ALA A 86 -9.67 10.81 13.67
CA ALA A 86 -9.00 12.09 13.90
C ALA A 86 -8.63 12.81 12.59
N PRO A 87 -8.05 12.13 11.54
CA PRO A 87 -7.83 12.72 10.25
C PRO A 87 -9.09 13.28 9.58
N GLY A 88 -10.17 12.48 9.55
CA GLY A 88 -11.45 12.88 8.96
C GLY A 88 -12.05 14.11 9.63
N ILE A 89 -12.08 14.14 10.98
CA ILE A 89 -12.57 15.28 11.76
C ILE A 89 -11.70 16.51 11.51
N ALA A 90 -10.36 16.39 11.56
CA ALA A 90 -9.45 17.51 11.35
C ALA A 90 -9.64 18.14 9.96
N LEU A 91 -9.83 17.33 8.94
CA LEU A 91 -10.14 17.82 7.58
C LEU A 91 -11.54 18.43 7.48
N ALA A 92 -12.56 17.82 8.08
CA ALA A 92 -13.93 18.32 7.97
C ALA A 92 -14.11 19.66 8.70
N THR A 93 -13.56 19.76 9.93
CA THR A 93 -13.75 20.91 10.82
C THR A 93 -12.70 22.01 10.63
N GLY A 94 -11.51 21.68 10.13
CA GLY A 94 -10.36 22.59 10.12
C GLY A 94 -9.77 22.83 11.51
N ALA A 95 -10.03 21.96 12.48
CA ALA A 95 -9.56 22.04 13.85
C ALA A 95 -8.81 20.77 14.25
N ALA A 96 -7.96 20.90 15.28
CA ALA A 96 -7.30 19.74 15.89
C ALA A 96 -8.33 18.76 16.47
N ALA A 97 -8.09 17.46 16.31
CA ALA A 97 -8.97 16.39 16.77
C ALA A 97 -8.19 15.26 17.42
N GLN A 98 -8.77 14.65 18.46
CA GLN A 98 -8.35 13.38 19.03
C GLN A 98 -9.52 12.40 18.99
N VAL A 99 -9.25 11.15 18.68
CA VAL A 99 -10.22 10.05 18.70
C VAL A 99 -9.55 8.89 19.42
N LEU A 100 -10.18 8.41 20.48
CA LEU A 100 -9.64 7.39 21.35
C LEU A 100 -10.37 6.08 21.11
N ARG A 101 -9.63 5.03 20.75
CA ARG A 101 -10.12 3.63 20.73
C ARG A 101 -11.54 3.49 20.13
N ASP A 102 -12.50 3.11 20.97
CA ASP A 102 -13.90 2.85 20.59
C ASP A 102 -14.68 4.09 20.10
N GLU A 103 -14.09 5.29 20.18
CA GLU A 103 -14.66 6.49 19.57
C GLU A 103 -14.53 6.48 18.03
N HIS A 104 -13.65 5.61 17.48
CA HIS A 104 -13.58 5.42 16.04
C HIS A 104 -14.86 4.76 15.52
N PHE A 105 -15.37 5.28 14.41
CA PHE A 105 -16.53 4.65 13.75
C PHE A 105 -16.20 3.25 13.21
N SER A 106 -14.97 3.04 12.75
CA SER A 106 -14.52 1.73 12.26
C SER A 106 -14.08 0.83 13.41
N PRO A 107 -14.71 -0.35 13.62
CA PRO A 107 -14.25 -1.29 14.64
C PRO A 107 -12.82 -1.79 14.45
N LEU A 108 -12.28 -1.70 13.22
CA LEU A 108 -10.89 -2.06 12.93
C LEU A 108 -9.89 -1.09 13.55
N ALA A 109 -10.30 0.14 13.86
CA ALA A 109 -9.49 1.16 14.49
C ALA A 109 -9.67 1.23 16.02
N ALA A 110 -10.54 0.40 16.61
CA ALA A 110 -10.87 0.43 18.03
C ALA A 110 -9.69 0.14 18.98
N ASP A 111 -8.64 -0.50 18.49
CA ASP A 111 -7.41 -0.75 19.27
C ASP A 111 -6.44 0.44 19.24
N PHE A 112 -6.72 1.47 18.43
CA PHE A 112 -5.86 2.63 18.21
C PHE A 112 -6.47 3.91 18.76
N SER A 113 -5.60 4.82 19.15
CA SER A 113 -5.93 6.21 19.44
C SER A 113 -5.18 7.09 18.45
N CYS A 114 -5.82 8.16 17.98
CA CYS A 114 -5.29 9.04 16.95
C CYS A 114 -5.42 10.52 17.37
N SER A 115 -4.42 11.32 17.00
CA SER A 115 -4.46 12.77 17.12
C SER A 115 -4.07 13.41 15.81
N ALA A 116 -4.91 14.29 15.28
CA ALA A 116 -4.67 14.93 14.00
C ALA A 116 -4.86 16.45 14.06
N VAL A 117 -4.09 17.16 13.23
CA VAL A 117 -4.21 18.60 13.02
C VAL A 117 -4.23 18.92 11.54
N PRO A 118 -5.05 19.86 11.07
CA PRO A 118 -5.04 20.29 9.68
C PRO A 118 -3.76 21.06 9.35
N LEU A 119 -3.35 21.01 8.08
CA LEU A 119 -2.32 21.86 7.49
C LEU A 119 -2.95 22.78 6.48
N VAL A 120 -2.61 24.07 6.52
CA VAL A 120 -3.13 25.08 5.60
C VAL A 120 -2.01 25.75 4.81
N ASP A 121 -2.34 26.17 3.60
CA ASP A 121 -1.47 27.02 2.80
C ASP A 121 -1.41 28.41 3.47
N PRO A 122 -0.23 28.85 3.89
CA PRO A 122 -0.07 30.11 4.62
C PRO A 122 -0.38 31.36 3.78
N HIS A 123 -0.52 31.26 2.46
CA HIS A 123 -0.83 32.36 1.55
C HIS A 123 -2.33 32.41 1.19
N SER A 124 -2.91 31.25 0.89
CA SER A 124 -4.32 31.17 0.46
C SER A 124 -5.28 30.80 1.58
N GLY A 125 -4.80 30.25 2.69
CA GLY A 125 -5.64 29.69 3.75
C GLY A 125 -6.36 28.39 3.34
N GLN A 126 -6.08 27.85 2.17
CA GLN A 126 -6.67 26.58 1.71
C GLN A 126 -6.05 25.41 2.48
N ARG A 127 -6.86 24.39 2.76
CA ARG A 127 -6.35 23.15 3.36
C ARG A 127 -5.45 22.42 2.39
N LEU A 128 -4.26 22.06 2.85
CA LEU A 128 -3.29 21.24 2.13
C LEU A 128 -3.37 19.77 2.55
N GLY A 129 -3.94 19.50 3.73
CA GLY A 129 -3.99 18.16 4.28
C GLY A 129 -3.97 18.15 5.79
N PHE A 130 -3.31 17.15 6.38
CA PHE A 130 -3.22 16.99 7.83
C PHE A 130 -1.92 16.31 8.26
N LEU A 131 -1.56 16.50 9.54
CA LEU A 131 -0.61 15.68 10.28
C LEU A 131 -1.37 14.84 11.29
N ASP A 132 -0.96 13.58 11.45
CA ASP A 132 -1.55 12.66 12.42
C ASP A 132 -0.48 11.86 13.15
N LEU A 133 -0.75 11.56 14.43
CA LEU A 133 -0.03 10.57 15.23
C LEU A 133 -1.02 9.52 15.71
N THR A 134 -0.73 8.26 15.37
CA THR A 134 -1.56 7.09 15.65
C THR A 134 -0.77 6.05 16.44
N GLY A 135 -1.43 5.37 17.37
CA GLY A 135 -0.87 4.28 18.16
C GLY A 135 -1.79 3.85 19.29
N ASP A 136 -1.21 3.44 20.41
CA ASP A 136 -1.98 3.17 21.63
C ASP A 136 -2.40 4.47 22.33
N ASP A 137 -2.85 4.40 23.59
CA ASP A 137 -3.32 5.57 24.36
C ASP A 137 -2.30 6.70 24.48
N ARG A 138 -1.02 6.44 24.22
CA ARG A 138 0.04 7.46 24.15
C ARG A 138 -0.18 8.45 23.01
N ALA A 139 -0.81 8.01 21.91
CA ALA A 139 -1.14 8.89 20.79
C ALA A 139 -2.22 9.94 21.14
N ALA A 140 -2.97 9.73 22.21
CA ALA A 140 -3.99 10.67 22.71
C ALA A 140 -3.58 11.33 24.05
N ASN A 141 -2.31 11.28 24.42
CA ASN A 141 -1.80 12.00 25.58
C ASN A 141 -2.00 13.52 25.42
N SER A 142 -2.25 14.23 26.54
CA SER A 142 -2.52 15.67 26.55
C SER A 142 -1.43 16.55 25.92
N LEU A 143 -0.20 16.06 25.77
CA LEU A 143 0.90 16.77 25.12
C LEU A 143 0.94 16.60 23.60
N ILE A 144 0.26 15.58 23.05
CA ILE A 144 0.34 15.26 21.62
C ILE A 144 -0.31 16.33 20.74
N LEU A 145 -1.53 16.79 21.07
CA LEU A 145 -2.16 17.86 20.29
C LEU A 145 -1.37 19.16 20.28
N PRO A 146 -0.92 19.71 21.42
CA PRO A 146 -0.03 20.88 21.44
C PRO A 146 1.24 20.67 20.60
N TYR A 147 1.83 19.48 20.65
CA TYR A 147 3.02 19.15 19.88
C TYR A 147 2.74 19.13 18.38
N LEU A 148 1.65 18.48 17.93
CA LEU A 148 1.22 18.48 16.53
C LEU A 148 0.88 19.90 16.05
N MET A 149 0.19 20.70 16.85
CA MET A 149 -0.13 22.10 16.51
C MET A 149 1.14 22.95 16.34
N ALA A 150 2.13 22.80 17.23
CA ALA A 150 3.42 23.48 17.10
C ALA A 150 4.17 23.03 15.84
N THR A 151 4.14 21.74 15.54
CA THR A 151 4.73 21.19 14.32
C THR A 151 4.02 21.71 13.06
N ALA A 152 2.69 21.73 13.03
CA ALA A 152 1.92 22.31 11.93
C ALA A 152 2.29 23.80 11.70
N SER A 153 2.37 24.57 12.76
CA SER A 153 2.79 25.98 12.68
C SER A 153 4.20 26.15 12.13
N ALA A 154 5.15 25.28 12.51
CA ALA A 154 6.52 25.28 11.97
C ALA A 154 6.54 24.90 10.49
N VAL A 155 5.77 23.89 10.08
CA VAL A 155 5.62 23.46 8.70
C VAL A 155 5.03 24.56 7.82
N GLU A 156 3.95 25.20 8.26
CA GLU A 156 3.30 26.32 7.56
C GLU A 156 4.22 27.54 7.44
N ALA A 157 4.99 27.86 8.50
CA ALA A 157 5.99 28.93 8.45
C ALA A 157 7.11 28.61 7.42
N HIS A 158 7.53 27.36 7.34
CA HIS A 158 8.52 26.92 6.37
C HIS A 158 7.98 26.94 4.93
N LEU A 159 6.73 26.50 4.72
CA LEU A 159 6.04 26.62 3.42
C LEU A 159 5.93 28.07 2.98
N ARG A 160 5.64 29.01 3.89
CA ARG A 160 5.60 30.45 3.57
C ARG A 160 6.93 30.97 3.07
N ALA A 161 8.03 30.45 3.57
CA ALA A 161 9.36 30.84 3.14
C ALA A 161 9.76 30.24 1.77
N LEU A 162 9.30 29.02 1.48
CA LEU A 162 9.64 28.29 0.25
C LEU A 162 8.76 28.67 -0.94
N LEU A 163 7.49 28.97 -0.71
CA LEU A 163 6.50 29.26 -1.73
C LEU A 163 6.18 30.76 -1.75
N PRO A 164 6.76 31.58 -2.62
CA PRO A 164 6.40 32.99 -2.73
C PRO A 164 4.93 33.15 -3.16
N PRO A 165 4.24 34.21 -2.72
CA PRO A 165 2.83 34.48 -3.06
C PRO A 165 2.68 34.53 -4.58
N GLY A 166 1.92 33.61 -5.19
CA GLY A 166 1.60 33.62 -6.62
C GLY A 166 1.78 32.30 -7.38
N ARG A 167 2.19 31.19 -6.75
CA ARG A 167 2.30 29.87 -7.39
C ARG A 167 1.26 28.86 -6.94
N SER A 168 0.06 29.31 -6.62
CA SER A 168 -1.11 28.41 -6.50
C SER A 168 -1.62 28.14 -7.92
N GLY A 169 -1.67 26.85 -8.29
CA GLY A 169 -2.03 26.39 -9.63
C GLY A 169 -3.27 27.05 -10.20
N GLY A 170 -3.18 27.42 -11.46
CA GLY A 170 -4.22 28.15 -12.19
C GLY A 170 -5.56 27.43 -12.28
N GLY A 171 -6.47 27.82 -11.42
CA GLY A 171 -7.89 27.67 -11.59
C GLY A 171 -8.46 29.05 -11.94
N THR A 172 -8.96 29.21 -13.16
CA THR A 172 -9.60 30.42 -13.68
C THR A 172 -10.71 30.90 -12.72
N PRO A 173 -10.73 32.18 -12.28
CA PRO A 173 -11.82 32.67 -11.46
C PRO A 173 -13.05 32.93 -12.35
N GLY A 174 -14.03 32.05 -12.25
CA GLY A 174 -15.37 32.28 -12.75
C GLY A 174 -16.02 33.45 -12.00
N ARG A 175 -16.27 34.51 -12.71
CA ARG A 175 -16.90 35.74 -12.29
C ARG A 175 -18.35 35.44 -11.78
N ALA A 176 -18.51 35.33 -10.47
CA ALA A 176 -19.86 35.29 -9.87
C ALA A 176 -20.37 36.70 -9.69
N ARG A 177 -21.39 37.02 -10.50
CA ARG A 177 -22.19 38.22 -10.42
C ARG A 177 -23.17 38.12 -9.25
N ALA A 178 -23.11 39.04 -8.34
CA ALA A 178 -24.07 39.19 -7.24
C ALA A 178 -25.45 39.55 -7.84
N SER A 179 -26.48 38.84 -7.40
CA SER A 179 -27.85 39.34 -7.40
C SER A 179 -28.52 38.99 -6.09
N GLN A 180 -28.81 40.06 -5.33
CA GLN A 180 -29.77 40.06 -4.22
C GLN A 180 -31.18 39.90 -4.77
N THR A 181 -32.04 39.16 -4.07
CA THR A 181 -33.38 39.55 -3.59
C THR A 181 -34.16 38.31 -3.16
N SER A 182 -34.56 38.30 -1.99
CA SER A 182 -35.82 38.48 -1.24
C SER A 182 -36.67 37.22 -1.02
N ARG A 183 -36.84 36.99 0.28
CA ARG A 183 -38.05 36.59 1.05
C ARG A 183 -39.12 35.70 0.39
N GLY A 184 -39.44 34.62 1.11
CA GLY A 184 -40.73 33.93 1.01
C GLY A 184 -40.84 32.79 2.02
N ALA A 185 -41.65 33.01 3.06
CA ALA A 185 -42.02 32.02 4.08
C ALA A 185 -43.17 31.16 3.58
N GLY A 186 -43.31 29.94 4.13
CA GLY A 186 -44.56 29.15 4.06
C GLY A 186 -44.29 27.65 4.01
N ALA A 187 -44.49 27.02 5.09
CA ALA A 187 -45.59 26.19 5.59
C ALA A 187 -45.52 24.69 5.27
N PHE A 188 -45.46 23.97 6.37
CA PHE A 188 -45.95 22.64 6.74
C PHE A 188 -46.74 21.81 5.69
N GLY A 189 -46.43 20.53 5.61
CA GLY A 189 -47.27 19.48 5.06
C GLY A 189 -46.67 18.12 5.38
N ALA A 190 -47.34 17.37 6.25
CA ALA A 190 -47.02 16.03 6.75
C ALA A 190 -47.60 14.93 5.84
N GLU A 191 -47.22 13.68 6.18
CA GLU A 191 -47.76 12.38 5.75
C GLU A 191 -47.23 11.83 4.42
N SER A 192 -46.89 10.55 4.26
CA SER A 192 -47.21 9.29 4.98
C SER A 192 -46.35 8.16 4.44
N SER A 193 -46.04 7.23 5.33
CA SER A 193 -45.81 5.79 5.20
C SER A 193 -45.64 5.15 3.82
N SER A 194 -44.56 4.36 3.65
CA SER A 194 -44.63 2.98 3.16
C SER A 194 -43.33 2.24 3.25
N GLU A 195 -43.43 1.02 3.63
CA GLU A 195 -42.61 -0.11 4.00
C GLU A 195 -41.30 -0.46 3.23
N PRO A 196 -40.49 -1.40 3.79
CA PRO A 196 -39.10 -1.63 3.37
C PRO A 196 -39.05 -2.54 2.14
N ARG A 197 -38.35 -2.12 1.11
CA ARG A 197 -37.99 -2.98 -0.03
C ARG A 197 -36.59 -3.54 0.16
N SER A 198 -36.60 -4.85 0.37
CA SER A 198 -35.58 -5.88 0.32
C SER A 198 -34.12 -5.50 -0.04
N ALA A 199 -33.23 -5.99 0.83
CA ALA A 199 -31.76 -5.90 0.79
C ALA A 199 -31.08 -6.54 -0.44
N GLU A 200 -31.82 -7.19 -1.32
CA GLU A 200 -31.24 -7.91 -2.47
C GLU A 200 -30.97 -7.03 -3.71
N ALA A 201 -31.57 -5.85 -3.79
CA ALA A 201 -31.36 -4.92 -4.93
C ALA A 201 -30.10 -4.03 -4.80
N TRP A 202 -29.45 -4.01 -3.65
CA TRP A 202 -28.24 -3.20 -3.40
C TRP A 202 -26.95 -3.93 -3.76
N GLY A 203 -26.92 -5.25 -3.69
CA GLY A 203 -25.75 -6.05 -4.05
C GLY A 203 -25.39 -6.00 -5.53
N ALA A 204 -26.37 -5.93 -6.41
CA ALA A 204 -26.14 -5.93 -7.85
C ALA A 204 -25.76 -4.55 -8.44
N ARG A 205 -26.14 -3.44 -7.78
CA ARG A 205 -25.73 -2.09 -8.20
C ARG A 205 -24.36 -1.66 -7.67
N ALA A 206 -23.91 -2.20 -6.54
CA ALA A 206 -22.56 -1.96 -6.01
C ALA A 206 -21.48 -2.65 -6.85
N ALA A 207 -21.81 -3.77 -7.52
CA ALA A 207 -20.89 -4.45 -8.44
C ALA A 207 -20.73 -3.73 -9.79
N GLN A 208 -21.65 -2.83 -10.16
CA GLN A 208 -21.59 -2.08 -11.43
C GLN A 208 -21.08 -0.63 -11.29
N ALA A 209 -20.99 -0.09 -10.08
CA ALA A 209 -20.49 1.28 -9.84
C ALA A 209 -19.00 1.35 -9.45
N GLY A 210 -18.30 0.20 -9.34
CA GLY A 210 -16.86 0.10 -9.08
C GLY A 210 -16.00 -0.11 -10.32
N GLY A 211 -16.54 0.09 -11.51
CA GLY A 211 -15.91 -0.15 -12.80
C GLY A 211 -15.44 1.10 -13.52
N THR A 212 -14.75 2.04 -12.85
CA THR A 212 -14.05 3.11 -13.55
C THR A 212 -12.60 3.14 -13.13
N GLU A 213 -11.73 2.78 -14.11
CA GLU A 213 -10.28 2.97 -14.13
C GLU A 213 -9.43 2.18 -13.11
N ARG A 214 -9.69 0.90 -12.89
CA ARG A 214 -8.58 -0.02 -12.92
C ARG A 214 -8.05 0.06 -14.36
N GLU A 215 -7.09 0.91 -14.64
CA GLU A 215 -6.21 0.72 -15.80
C GLU A 215 -5.77 -0.74 -15.73
N GLN A 216 -6.26 -1.54 -16.68
CA GLN A 216 -6.08 -2.98 -16.69
C GLN A 216 -4.65 -3.23 -17.13
N ARG A 217 -3.68 -2.97 -16.22
CA ARG A 217 -2.27 -3.25 -16.43
C ARG A 217 -2.08 -4.75 -16.54
N VAL A 218 -1.26 -5.15 -17.47
CA VAL A 218 -0.86 -6.55 -17.61
C VAL A 218 -0.02 -6.94 -16.40
N GLN A 219 -0.42 -8.03 -15.72
CA GLN A 219 0.25 -8.53 -14.53
C GLN A 219 0.80 -9.93 -14.77
N LEU A 220 2.08 -10.13 -14.50
CA LEU A 220 2.74 -11.43 -14.46
C LEU A 220 2.61 -11.98 -13.04
N CYS A 221 2.00 -13.16 -12.90
CA CYS A 221 1.82 -13.90 -11.66
C CYS A 221 2.78 -15.10 -11.67
N ILE A 222 3.78 -15.06 -10.80
CA ILE A 222 4.88 -16.04 -10.73
C ILE A 222 5.21 -16.49 -9.31
N THR A 223 4.51 -15.98 -8.29
CA THR A 223 4.62 -16.47 -6.91
C THR A 223 3.56 -17.53 -6.63
N GLY A 224 3.94 -18.57 -5.89
CA GLY A 224 3.06 -19.66 -5.46
C GLY A 224 3.15 -20.92 -6.31
N PRO A 225 2.37 -21.97 -5.93
CA PRO A 225 2.47 -23.30 -6.54
C PRO A 225 1.82 -23.39 -7.93
N GLY A 226 1.14 -22.35 -8.39
CA GLY A 226 0.45 -22.31 -9.66
C GLY A 226 1.38 -22.24 -10.88
N ALA A 227 0.87 -22.60 -12.05
CA ALA A 227 1.59 -22.35 -13.29
C ALA A 227 1.67 -20.85 -13.56
N PRO A 228 2.82 -20.33 -14.07
CA PRO A 228 2.98 -18.91 -14.36
C PRO A 228 1.92 -18.41 -15.35
N SER A 229 1.40 -17.21 -15.10
CA SER A 229 0.32 -16.65 -15.89
C SER A 229 0.45 -15.15 -16.10
N LEU A 230 -0.13 -14.66 -17.21
CA LEU A 230 -0.35 -13.25 -17.50
C LEU A 230 -1.83 -12.92 -17.30
N SER A 231 -2.12 -12.01 -16.42
CA SER A 231 -3.43 -11.38 -16.30
C SER A 231 -3.47 -10.15 -17.20
N THR A 232 -4.37 -10.13 -18.17
CA THR A 232 -4.54 -9.05 -19.15
C THR A 232 -5.99 -8.56 -19.12
N PRO A 233 -6.33 -7.46 -19.77
CA PRO A 233 -7.72 -7.03 -19.92
C PRO A 233 -8.63 -8.08 -20.55
N SER A 234 -8.09 -8.96 -21.38
CA SER A 234 -8.83 -10.06 -22.05
C SER A 234 -8.98 -11.31 -21.18
N GLY A 235 -8.31 -11.39 -20.03
CA GLY A 235 -8.37 -12.53 -19.12
C GLY A 235 -7.00 -13.01 -18.65
N THR A 236 -6.99 -14.16 -17.96
CA THR A 236 -5.76 -14.78 -17.46
C THR A 236 -5.30 -15.87 -18.40
N HIS A 237 -4.05 -15.78 -18.86
CA HIS A 237 -3.43 -16.67 -19.82
C HIS A 237 -2.23 -17.40 -19.21
N ARG A 238 -2.18 -18.70 -19.29
CA ARG A 238 -0.97 -19.47 -18.93
C ARG A 238 0.15 -19.16 -19.90
N ILE A 239 1.36 -19.01 -19.38
CA ILE A 239 2.57 -18.85 -20.19
C ILE A 239 3.56 -19.98 -19.89
N SER A 240 4.50 -20.21 -20.81
CA SER A 240 5.53 -21.22 -20.57
C SER A 240 6.45 -20.80 -19.43
N PRO A 241 6.98 -21.74 -18.61
CA PRO A 241 7.94 -21.42 -17.57
C PRO A 241 9.12 -20.59 -18.09
N ARG A 242 9.64 -20.92 -19.28
CA ARG A 242 10.76 -20.21 -19.90
C ARG A 242 10.41 -18.74 -20.24
N HIS A 243 9.20 -18.50 -20.74
CA HIS A 243 8.74 -17.13 -20.99
C HIS A 243 8.56 -16.35 -19.68
N ALA A 244 8.06 -17.01 -18.63
CA ALA A 244 7.93 -16.39 -17.31
C ALA A 244 9.28 -16.00 -16.71
N GLU A 245 10.30 -16.87 -16.82
CA GLU A 245 11.68 -16.61 -16.39
C GLU A 245 12.26 -15.38 -17.10
N ILE A 246 12.14 -15.32 -18.42
CA ILE A 246 12.62 -14.19 -19.22
C ILE A 246 11.92 -12.89 -18.83
N LEU A 247 10.58 -12.89 -18.75
CA LEU A 247 9.80 -11.71 -18.38
C LEU A 247 10.14 -11.24 -16.97
N ALA A 248 10.29 -12.16 -16.03
CA ALA A 248 10.63 -11.87 -14.64
C ALA A 248 12.00 -11.18 -14.52
N LEU A 249 13.03 -11.72 -15.18
CA LEU A 249 14.38 -11.14 -15.15
C LEU A 249 14.42 -9.77 -15.85
N LEU A 250 13.75 -9.61 -16.99
CA LEU A 250 13.69 -8.34 -17.67
C LEU A 250 12.89 -7.28 -16.89
N ALA A 251 11.83 -7.65 -16.21
CA ALA A 251 11.05 -6.74 -15.37
C ALA A 251 11.84 -6.27 -14.15
N ARG A 252 12.71 -7.11 -13.60
CA ARG A 252 13.61 -6.77 -12.50
C ARG A 252 14.70 -5.77 -12.94
N SER A 253 15.17 -5.86 -14.17
CA SER A 253 16.22 -4.99 -14.73
C SER A 253 15.63 -3.76 -15.42
N ARG A 254 15.49 -2.64 -14.71
CA ARG A 254 14.94 -1.39 -15.28
C ARG A 254 15.77 -0.84 -16.46
N GLN A 255 17.08 -1.10 -16.50
CA GLN A 255 17.96 -0.65 -17.58
C GLN A 255 17.95 -1.62 -18.76
N GLY A 256 17.34 -2.79 -18.61
CA GLY A 256 17.38 -3.89 -19.57
C GLY A 256 18.62 -4.77 -19.37
N MET A 257 18.69 -5.86 -20.15
CA MET A 257 19.77 -6.85 -20.07
C MET A 257 20.35 -7.09 -21.45
N GLU A 258 21.66 -7.25 -21.52
CA GLU A 258 22.32 -7.69 -22.75
C GLU A 258 22.05 -9.17 -23.01
N ALA A 259 22.12 -9.60 -24.28
CA ALA A 259 21.79 -10.97 -24.67
C ALA A 259 22.60 -12.05 -23.94
N ALA A 260 23.89 -11.76 -23.67
CA ALA A 260 24.76 -12.68 -22.92
C ALA A 260 24.33 -12.79 -21.45
N GLU A 261 24.04 -11.68 -20.80
CA GLU A 261 23.58 -11.62 -19.43
C GLU A 261 22.24 -12.34 -19.24
N LEU A 262 21.26 -12.04 -20.10
CA LEU A 262 19.96 -12.70 -20.07
C LEU A 262 20.11 -14.22 -20.33
N SER A 263 20.95 -14.62 -21.26
CA SER A 263 21.24 -16.03 -21.52
C SER A 263 21.76 -16.77 -20.28
N LEU A 264 22.73 -16.19 -19.58
CA LEU A 264 23.29 -16.77 -18.36
C LEU A 264 22.29 -16.78 -17.19
N GLY A 265 21.41 -15.77 -17.12
CA GLY A 265 20.35 -15.71 -16.12
C GLY A 265 19.25 -16.77 -16.31
N VAL A 266 19.02 -17.20 -17.56
CA VAL A 266 17.94 -18.15 -17.92
C VAL A 266 18.45 -19.59 -18.08
N TYR A 267 19.68 -19.78 -18.52
CA TYR A 267 20.26 -21.09 -18.82
C TYR A 267 21.54 -21.32 -18.01
N PRO A 268 21.69 -22.43 -17.25
CA PRO A 268 22.85 -22.67 -16.40
C PRO A 268 24.20 -22.61 -17.13
N GLU A 269 24.26 -23.12 -18.35
CA GLU A 269 25.47 -23.13 -19.16
C GLU A 269 25.50 -22.00 -20.21
N GLY A 270 24.46 -21.14 -20.22
CA GLY A 270 24.21 -20.21 -21.30
C GLY A 270 23.74 -20.92 -22.57
N VAL A 271 23.35 -20.14 -23.56
CA VAL A 271 23.00 -20.68 -24.89
C VAL A 271 23.49 -19.74 -25.97
N PRO A 272 23.72 -20.23 -27.21
CA PRO A 272 24.04 -19.38 -28.34
C PRO A 272 22.99 -18.29 -28.54
N SER A 273 23.44 -17.12 -28.97
CA SER A 273 22.55 -15.95 -29.17
C SER A 273 21.40 -16.22 -30.17
N VAL A 274 21.55 -17.19 -31.05
CA VAL A 274 20.52 -17.63 -32.03
C VAL A 274 19.35 -18.27 -31.26
N THR A 275 19.65 -19.14 -30.28
CA THR A 275 18.62 -19.81 -29.45
C THR A 275 17.82 -18.80 -28.66
N LEU A 276 18.50 -17.86 -28.00
CA LEU A 276 17.83 -16.79 -27.25
C LEU A 276 16.97 -15.91 -28.16
N ARG A 277 17.45 -15.54 -29.37
CA ARG A 277 16.67 -14.77 -30.35
C ARG A 277 15.40 -15.49 -30.80
N ALA A 278 15.49 -16.79 -31.01
CA ALA A 278 14.33 -17.60 -31.36
C ALA A 278 13.30 -17.62 -30.23
N GLU A 279 13.78 -17.73 -28.97
CA GLU A 279 12.91 -17.68 -27.80
C GLU A 279 12.25 -16.31 -27.62
N MET A 280 12.99 -15.22 -27.80
CA MET A 280 12.46 -13.87 -27.78
C MET A 280 11.41 -13.61 -28.87
N THR A 281 11.55 -14.25 -30.03
CA THR A 281 10.55 -14.18 -31.10
C THR A 281 9.27 -14.91 -30.69
N ARG A 282 9.39 -16.10 -30.10
CA ARG A 282 8.24 -16.85 -29.56
C ARG A 282 7.53 -16.08 -28.43
N LEU A 283 8.31 -15.46 -27.53
CA LEU A 283 7.77 -14.65 -26.45
C LEU A 283 6.96 -13.46 -26.98
N ARG A 284 7.45 -12.73 -28.01
CA ARG A 284 6.68 -11.64 -28.63
C ARG A 284 5.34 -12.11 -29.17
N LYS A 285 5.33 -13.23 -29.89
CA LYS A 285 4.09 -13.83 -30.40
C LYS A 285 3.14 -14.22 -29.25
N ALA A 286 3.66 -14.72 -28.13
CA ALA A 286 2.87 -15.02 -26.96
C ALA A 286 2.26 -13.76 -26.33
N LEU A 287 3.01 -12.67 -26.21
CA LEU A 287 2.50 -11.38 -25.72
C LEU A 287 1.43 -10.78 -26.66
N GLU A 288 1.59 -10.93 -27.97
CA GLU A 288 0.58 -10.53 -28.96
C GLU A 288 -0.70 -11.36 -28.82
N SER A 289 -0.56 -12.70 -28.76
CA SER A 289 -1.70 -13.63 -28.69
C SER A 289 -2.51 -13.52 -27.39
N THR A 290 -1.89 -13.09 -26.29
CA THR A 290 -2.55 -12.86 -25.00
C THR A 290 -3.16 -11.46 -24.88
N GLY A 291 -2.97 -10.60 -25.87
CA GLY A 291 -3.40 -9.20 -25.82
C GLY A 291 -2.52 -8.30 -24.96
N ALA A 292 -1.42 -8.83 -24.40
CA ALA A 292 -0.53 -8.06 -23.53
C ALA A 292 0.13 -6.89 -24.29
N SER A 293 0.58 -7.11 -25.54
CA SER A 293 1.16 -6.03 -26.35
C SER A 293 0.14 -4.94 -26.68
N ALA A 294 -1.10 -5.31 -26.95
CA ALA A 294 -2.18 -4.33 -27.17
C ALA A 294 -2.53 -3.53 -25.89
N ALA A 295 -2.26 -4.10 -24.73
CA ALA A 295 -2.43 -3.46 -23.43
C ALA A 295 -1.19 -2.68 -22.95
N GLY A 296 -0.21 -2.40 -23.83
CA GLY A 296 0.93 -1.55 -23.57
C GLY A 296 2.20 -2.25 -23.07
N VAL A 297 2.28 -3.60 -23.12
CA VAL A 297 3.53 -4.31 -22.84
C VAL A 297 4.46 -4.24 -24.05
N GLU A 298 5.63 -3.63 -23.84
CA GLU A 298 6.65 -3.47 -24.89
C GLU A 298 7.91 -4.26 -24.56
N LEU A 299 8.48 -4.94 -25.56
CA LEU A 299 9.70 -5.74 -25.45
C LEU A 299 10.73 -5.27 -26.50
N ALA A 300 11.65 -4.39 -26.08
CA ALA A 300 12.76 -3.90 -26.89
C ALA A 300 13.88 -4.96 -27.04
N SER A 301 14.82 -4.73 -27.99
CA SER A 301 15.81 -5.75 -28.38
C SER A 301 17.28 -5.41 -28.11
N ARG A 302 17.63 -4.16 -27.86
CA ARG A 302 19.03 -3.73 -27.74
C ARG A 302 19.16 -2.54 -26.77
N PRO A 303 19.42 -2.80 -25.51
CA PRO A 303 19.36 -4.08 -24.79
C PRO A 303 17.93 -4.65 -24.75
N TYR A 304 17.76 -5.89 -24.36
CA TYR A 304 16.42 -6.45 -24.08
C TYR A 304 15.84 -5.71 -22.89
N ARG A 305 14.74 -4.98 -23.10
CA ARG A 305 14.06 -4.19 -22.06
C ARG A 305 12.57 -4.43 -22.13
N LEU A 306 11.96 -4.54 -20.97
CA LEU A 306 10.52 -4.75 -20.81
C LEU A 306 9.91 -3.53 -20.14
N SER A 307 8.77 -3.06 -20.65
CA SER A 307 7.95 -2.00 -20.05
C SER A 307 6.47 -2.36 -20.08
N GLY A 308 5.65 -1.71 -19.25
CA GLY A 308 4.20 -1.91 -19.21
C GLY A 308 3.74 -3.22 -18.54
N LEU A 309 4.65 -3.98 -17.88
CA LEU A 309 4.32 -5.22 -17.19
C LEU A 309 4.50 -5.07 -15.68
N GLY A 310 3.44 -5.34 -14.91
CA GLY A 310 3.53 -5.56 -13.47
C GLY A 310 3.99 -6.99 -13.16
N VAL A 311 4.66 -7.19 -12.02
CA VAL A 311 5.08 -8.52 -11.54
C VAL A 311 4.79 -8.62 -10.05
N ASP A 312 4.08 -9.66 -9.64
CA ASP A 312 3.70 -9.91 -8.24
C ASP A 312 4.90 -9.93 -7.29
N ALA A 313 5.98 -10.60 -7.65
CA ALA A 313 7.21 -10.65 -6.85
C ALA A 313 7.85 -9.26 -6.64
N LEU A 314 7.79 -8.36 -7.64
CA LEU A 314 8.25 -6.97 -7.48
C LEU A 314 7.31 -6.14 -6.61
N CYS A 315 6.02 -6.46 -6.62
CA CYS A 315 5.05 -5.86 -5.68
C CYS A 315 5.39 -6.27 -4.24
N VAL A 316 5.68 -7.54 -3.99
CA VAL A 316 6.11 -8.04 -2.67
C VAL A 316 7.36 -7.28 -2.19
N ALA A 317 8.40 -7.16 -3.01
CA ALA A 317 9.62 -6.43 -2.67
C ALA A 317 9.33 -4.97 -2.27
N ARG A 318 8.50 -4.26 -3.05
CA ARG A 318 8.11 -2.88 -2.73
C ARG A 318 7.31 -2.75 -1.43
N LEU A 319 6.44 -3.71 -1.13
CA LEU A 319 5.70 -3.73 0.13
C LEU A 319 6.64 -3.95 1.32
N ILE A 320 7.67 -4.78 1.18
CA ILE A 320 8.73 -4.96 2.19
C ILE A 320 9.48 -3.65 2.41
N ASP A 321 9.95 -3.00 1.35
CA ASP A 321 10.69 -1.72 1.41
C ASP A 321 9.88 -0.61 2.10
N ARG A 322 8.56 -0.67 2.00
CA ARG A 322 7.64 0.26 2.68
C ARG A 322 7.32 -0.13 4.13
N GLY A 323 7.78 -1.29 4.58
CA GLY A 323 7.47 -1.86 5.88
C GLY A 323 6.03 -2.35 6.02
N SER A 324 5.34 -2.60 4.90
CA SER A 324 4.00 -3.19 4.86
C SER A 324 4.11 -4.73 4.87
N HIS A 325 4.69 -5.28 5.94
CA HIS A 325 5.15 -6.68 6.00
C HIS A 325 4.01 -7.68 5.89
N ARG A 326 2.87 -7.40 6.52
CA ARG A 326 1.70 -8.28 6.43
C ARG A 326 1.08 -8.29 5.04
N GLN A 327 1.05 -7.13 4.38
CA GLN A 327 0.58 -7.05 2.99
C GLN A 327 1.57 -7.74 2.05
N ALA A 328 2.88 -7.58 2.26
CA ALA A 328 3.91 -8.28 1.50
C ALA A 328 3.72 -9.80 1.63
N LEU A 329 3.50 -10.30 2.85
CA LEU A 329 3.23 -11.71 3.11
C LEU A 329 1.98 -12.20 2.39
N ARG A 330 0.88 -11.45 2.41
CA ARG A 330 -0.37 -11.81 1.73
C ARG A 330 -0.27 -11.71 0.20
N ALA A 331 0.49 -10.75 -0.31
CA ALA A 331 0.73 -10.59 -1.74
C ALA A 331 1.64 -11.70 -2.32
N CYS A 332 2.52 -12.25 -1.49
CA CYS A 332 3.38 -13.37 -1.84
C CYS A 332 2.59 -14.69 -1.74
N ALA A 333 2.11 -15.22 -2.85
CA ALA A 333 1.31 -16.46 -2.85
C ALA A 333 2.11 -17.73 -2.56
N GLY A 334 3.43 -17.64 -2.43
CA GLY A 334 4.38 -18.73 -2.18
C GLY A 334 5.73 -18.46 -2.85
N GLU A 335 6.52 -19.50 -3.07
CA GLU A 335 7.82 -19.38 -3.73
C GLU A 335 7.72 -18.79 -5.15
N LEU A 336 8.75 -18.03 -5.52
CA LEU A 336 8.93 -17.51 -6.87
C LEU A 336 9.30 -18.63 -7.83
N LEU A 337 8.44 -18.95 -8.81
CA LEU A 337 8.65 -19.99 -9.84
C LEU A 337 9.30 -21.26 -9.24
N PRO A 338 8.64 -22.00 -8.33
CA PRO A 338 9.26 -23.07 -7.53
C PRO A 338 9.90 -24.18 -8.38
N GLY A 339 9.42 -24.41 -9.58
CA GLY A 339 9.97 -25.41 -10.52
C GLY A 339 11.08 -24.88 -11.45
N SER A 340 11.52 -23.62 -11.32
CA SER A 340 12.56 -23.06 -12.19
C SER A 340 13.97 -23.35 -11.65
N GLU A 341 14.83 -23.82 -12.56
CA GLU A 341 16.28 -24.01 -12.34
C GLU A 341 17.11 -22.89 -12.98
N ALA A 342 16.49 -21.87 -13.55
CA ALA A 342 17.16 -20.73 -14.15
C ALA A 342 17.99 -19.99 -13.09
N PRO A 343 19.32 -19.79 -13.28
CA PRO A 343 20.20 -19.24 -12.23
C PRO A 343 19.73 -17.89 -11.67
N GLY A 344 19.28 -17.00 -12.53
CA GLY A 344 18.77 -15.70 -12.12
C GLY A 344 17.46 -15.78 -11.34
N ILE A 345 16.61 -16.78 -11.61
CA ILE A 345 15.37 -17.01 -10.85
C ILE A 345 15.68 -17.67 -9.50
N VAL A 346 16.57 -18.66 -9.46
CA VAL A 346 16.98 -19.32 -8.21
C VAL A 346 17.59 -18.29 -7.24
N ALA A 347 18.49 -17.44 -7.75
CA ALA A 347 19.08 -16.37 -6.95
C ALA A 347 18.01 -15.39 -6.42
N TRP A 348 17.08 -14.94 -7.29
CA TRP A 348 16.03 -14.01 -6.88
C TRP A 348 15.03 -14.65 -5.91
N ARG A 349 14.69 -15.93 -6.09
CA ARG A 349 13.83 -16.68 -5.16
C ARG A 349 14.42 -16.68 -3.75
N GLY A 350 15.72 -17.02 -3.63
CA GLY A 350 16.41 -17.01 -2.35
C GLY A 350 16.47 -15.63 -1.70
N GLU A 351 16.76 -14.59 -2.50
CA GLU A 351 16.80 -13.20 -2.04
C GLU A 351 15.43 -12.72 -1.54
N LEU A 352 14.37 -12.96 -2.32
CA LEU A 352 13.01 -12.56 -1.95
C LEU A 352 12.54 -13.26 -0.68
N ALA A 353 12.80 -14.59 -0.57
CA ALA A 353 12.44 -15.37 0.61
C ALA A 353 13.19 -14.88 1.85
N ALA A 354 14.50 -14.64 1.75
CA ALA A 354 15.31 -14.13 2.85
C ALA A 354 14.85 -12.73 3.28
N THR A 355 14.63 -11.83 2.33
CA THR A 355 14.18 -10.46 2.61
C THR A 355 12.80 -10.44 3.27
N LEU A 356 11.86 -11.25 2.79
CA LEU A 356 10.53 -11.37 3.40
C LEU A 356 10.60 -11.93 4.82
N ARG A 357 11.43 -12.97 5.02
CA ARG A 357 11.66 -13.58 6.33
C ARG A 357 12.22 -12.57 7.34
N GLU A 358 13.30 -11.88 6.99
CA GLU A 358 13.92 -10.87 7.84
C GLU A 358 12.95 -9.72 8.18
N ALA A 359 12.20 -9.25 7.20
CA ALA A 359 11.18 -8.21 7.40
C ALA A 359 10.07 -8.67 8.37
N VAL A 360 9.61 -9.91 8.23
CA VAL A 360 8.57 -10.48 9.11
C VAL A 360 9.12 -10.70 10.53
N LEU A 361 10.33 -11.19 10.69
CA LEU A 361 10.91 -11.49 12.01
C LEU A 361 11.38 -10.23 12.74
N GLY A 362 11.95 -9.27 12.03
CA GLY A 362 12.47 -8.03 12.61
C GLY A 362 11.34 -7.09 13.08
N ASP A 363 10.39 -6.84 12.19
CA ASP A 363 9.42 -5.77 12.35
C ASP A 363 7.94 -6.23 12.30
N GLY A 364 7.67 -7.50 12.03
CA GLY A 364 6.31 -8.03 11.93
C GLY A 364 5.59 -8.10 13.28
N SER A 365 4.26 -7.93 13.27
CA SER A 365 3.42 -8.25 14.42
C SER A 365 3.42 -9.77 14.69
N VAL A 366 3.00 -10.17 15.90
CA VAL A 366 2.90 -11.61 16.23
C VAL A 366 1.94 -12.34 15.28
N GLU A 367 0.89 -11.67 14.83
CA GLU A 367 -0.07 -12.19 13.85
C GLU A 367 0.60 -12.43 12.51
N THR A 368 1.43 -11.49 12.04
CA THR A 368 2.20 -11.61 10.79
C THR A 368 3.18 -12.78 10.86
N ILE A 369 3.88 -12.94 11.98
CA ILE A 369 4.81 -14.06 12.18
C ILE A 369 4.05 -15.39 12.20
N LEU A 370 2.88 -15.45 12.86
CA LEU A 370 2.05 -16.65 12.86
C LEU A 370 1.47 -16.98 11.47
N GLU A 371 1.11 -15.97 10.67
CA GLU A 371 0.73 -16.16 9.26
C GLU A 371 1.91 -16.68 8.43
N TYR A 372 3.12 -16.18 8.67
CA TYR A 372 4.34 -16.64 8.00
C TYR A 372 4.64 -18.10 8.30
N VAL A 373 4.72 -18.50 9.57
CA VAL A 373 5.01 -19.90 9.94
C VAL A 373 3.87 -20.88 9.64
N ALA A 374 2.70 -20.41 9.27
CA ALA A 374 1.62 -21.27 8.77
C ALA A 374 1.84 -21.71 7.31
N ARG A 375 2.77 -21.11 6.59
CA ARG A 375 3.08 -21.45 5.19
C ARG A 375 3.91 -22.71 5.08
N PRO A 376 3.73 -23.49 4.00
CA PRO A 376 4.51 -24.71 3.78
C PRO A 376 6.01 -24.47 3.77
N GLU A 377 6.46 -23.37 3.14
CA GLU A 377 7.86 -23.00 3.00
C GLU A 377 8.52 -22.49 4.29
N ALA A 378 7.73 -22.14 5.32
CA ALA A 378 8.20 -21.58 6.58
C ALA A 378 7.73 -22.39 7.81
N CYS A 379 7.07 -23.53 7.59
CA CYS A 379 6.48 -24.31 8.69
C CYS A 379 7.51 -24.94 9.64
N GLU A 380 8.75 -25.09 9.21
CA GLU A 380 9.87 -25.63 9.97
C GLU A 380 10.85 -24.56 10.48
N ASP A 381 10.52 -23.28 10.35
CA ASP A 381 11.36 -22.17 10.81
C ASP A 381 11.29 -22.05 12.35
N GLU A 382 12.22 -22.73 13.03
CA GLU A 382 12.31 -22.73 14.50
C GLU A 382 12.53 -21.34 15.07
N GLU A 383 13.33 -20.50 14.41
CA GLU A 383 13.61 -19.14 14.85
C GLU A 383 12.34 -18.30 14.82
N ALA A 384 11.58 -18.37 13.72
CA ALA A 384 10.30 -17.67 13.59
C ALA A 384 9.29 -18.10 14.65
N LEU A 385 9.18 -19.40 14.91
CA LEU A 385 8.36 -19.95 16.00
C LEU A 385 8.82 -19.44 17.37
N GLY A 386 10.15 -19.38 17.59
CA GLY A 386 10.75 -18.86 18.83
C GLY A 386 10.44 -17.36 19.03
N VAL A 387 10.51 -16.55 17.97
CA VAL A 387 10.14 -15.13 18.01
C VAL A 387 8.65 -14.97 18.30
N ALA A 388 7.77 -15.73 17.62
CA ALA A 388 6.34 -15.73 17.89
C ALA A 388 6.06 -16.07 19.37
N LEU A 389 6.72 -17.07 19.92
CA LEU A 389 6.55 -17.47 21.33
C LEU A 389 6.97 -16.37 22.31
N LYS A 390 8.03 -15.61 22.03
CA LYS A 390 8.47 -14.48 22.85
C LYS A 390 7.48 -13.31 22.82
N LEU A 391 6.84 -13.06 21.68
CA LEU A 391 5.91 -11.96 21.50
C LEU A 391 4.48 -12.27 21.99
N LEU A 392 4.11 -13.54 22.03
CA LEU A 392 2.79 -13.96 22.50
C LEU A 392 2.60 -13.69 24.01
N PRO A 393 1.46 -13.10 24.45
CA PRO A 393 1.16 -12.94 25.86
C PRO A 393 1.23 -14.26 26.63
N PRO A 394 1.65 -14.27 27.91
CA PRO A 394 1.83 -15.51 28.69
C PRO A 394 0.61 -16.42 28.77
N ARG A 395 -0.59 -15.85 28.72
CA ARG A 395 -1.86 -16.59 28.79
C ARG A 395 -2.52 -16.82 27.41
N SER A 396 -1.84 -16.50 26.31
CA SER A 396 -2.40 -16.72 24.97
C SER A 396 -2.58 -18.21 24.68
N PRO A 397 -3.76 -18.66 24.24
CA PRO A 397 -3.99 -20.06 23.87
C PRO A 397 -3.11 -20.51 22.68
N ARG A 398 -2.65 -19.58 21.85
CA ARG A 398 -1.76 -19.84 20.71
C ARG A 398 -0.37 -20.31 21.13
N ARG A 399 0.08 -20.00 22.37
CA ARG A 399 1.37 -20.46 22.89
C ARG A 399 1.50 -21.97 22.90
N ALA A 400 0.44 -22.69 23.29
CA ALA A 400 0.45 -24.16 23.34
C ALA A 400 0.72 -24.75 21.94
N SER A 401 0.07 -24.24 20.90
CA SER A 401 0.29 -24.70 19.53
C SER A 401 1.73 -24.44 19.04
N VAL A 402 2.30 -23.26 19.33
CA VAL A 402 3.68 -22.93 18.95
C VAL A 402 4.67 -23.82 19.68
N LEU A 403 4.49 -24.07 21.00
CA LEU A 403 5.33 -24.97 21.78
C LEU A 403 5.32 -26.40 21.26
N THR A 404 4.10 -26.93 20.97
CA THR A 404 3.98 -28.30 20.42
C THR A 404 4.72 -28.45 19.09
N ARG A 405 4.70 -27.41 18.23
CA ARG A 405 5.44 -27.42 16.96
C ARG A 405 6.95 -27.39 17.19
N LEU A 406 7.45 -26.50 18.06
CA LEU A 406 8.87 -26.45 18.41
C LEU A 406 9.36 -27.78 18.99
N GLU A 407 8.59 -28.41 19.89
CA GLU A 407 8.91 -29.72 20.43
C GLU A 407 8.90 -30.84 19.37
N ALA A 408 8.04 -30.75 18.37
CA ALA A 408 8.02 -31.69 17.26
C ALA A 408 9.27 -31.57 16.38
N LEU A 409 9.68 -30.31 16.06
CA LEU A 409 10.91 -30.04 15.29
C LEU A 409 12.17 -30.49 16.06
N ALA A 410 12.23 -30.25 17.37
CA ALA A 410 13.36 -30.66 18.18
C ALA A 410 13.53 -32.20 18.30
N ARG A 411 12.51 -32.98 17.93
CA ARG A 411 12.53 -34.45 17.94
C ARG A 411 12.79 -35.08 16.56
N ALA A 412 12.66 -34.31 15.49
CA ALA A 412 12.90 -34.74 14.11
C ALA A 412 14.38 -34.66 13.74
#